data_7c1c722ef970d2ac5a2cd0c83c42ccfe
#
_entry.id   7c1c722ef970d2ac5a2cd0c83c42ccfe
#
_cell.length_a   1.000
_cell.length_b   1.000
_cell.length_c   1.000
_cell.angle_alpha   90.00
_cell.angle_beta   90.00
_cell.angle_gamma   90.00
#
_symmetry.space_group_name_H-M   'P 1'
#
loop_
_entity.id
_entity.type
_entity.pdbx_description
1 polymer ?
#
loop_
_entity_poly.entity_id
_entity_poly.type
_entity_poly.pdbx_seq_one_letter_code
_entity_poly.pdbx_strand_id
1 'polypeptide(L)'
;MNERAFSLMKGDLSRLRQSPAATLSAEPSQEEVGTLFGERITAELELPPMQPLFRMSGTPCFYRGELVADCGKAKSGKTTFLSLLMAVALSPSRGALTDDVSRRLALERYVADEDKSDDQPLRVLWIDTEQSRQSTQEILTQRIIPMVRGDTVTDDARNAWNDCFNDFFYAFNLRGMGYEVRRRMVEVAVKTVKPDLCIIDGIKDLMTDINDAVQATLIMEQLMSLAEAKNCCIVCVLHQNKSEADRNMRGSIGTELTNKAFEVYQCEYLERYEMFKVSQTLSRRRRMKTDFYYRLSEDGLPEPCEQPQEQPRDALGRWMKTESRLEDLQKLFNEAFEGRTQRKFIELMAVAMKKCGVADAKAYYALVAEAEEQGIIRKSTHPETKETWVELTENGMLPF
;
A
#
# COMPACT_ATOMS: atom_id res chain seq x y z
N MET A 1 33.42 0.99 -16.96
CA MET A 1 32.32 1.92 -17.24
C MET A 1 32.65 3.30 -16.71
N ASN A 2 32.45 4.30 -17.50
CA ASN A 2 33.30 5.48 -17.69
C ASN A 2 33.16 6.57 -16.60
N GLU A 3 34.28 6.92 -15.93
CA GLU A 3 34.41 8.12 -15.09
C GLU A 3 34.10 9.45 -15.86
N ARG A 4 34.04 9.42 -17.19
CA ARG A 4 33.69 10.57 -18.04
C ARG A 4 32.25 11.03 -17.97
N ALA A 5 31.27 10.13 -17.74
CA ALA A 5 29.87 10.54 -17.53
C ALA A 5 29.67 11.34 -16.23
N PHE A 6 30.57 11.14 -15.25
CA PHE A 6 30.57 11.86 -13.97
C PHE A 6 31.22 13.26 -14.05
N SER A 7 32.09 13.49 -15.01
CA SER A 7 32.72 14.81 -15.24
C SER A 7 31.75 15.82 -15.85
N LEU A 8 30.76 15.36 -16.62
CA LEU A 8 29.71 16.23 -17.18
C LEU A 8 28.73 16.76 -16.11
N MET A 9 28.55 16.04 -15.00
CA MET A 9 27.72 16.51 -13.88
C MET A 9 28.40 17.57 -12.99
N LYS A 10 29.71 17.80 -13.11
CA LYS A 10 30.45 18.90 -12.44
C LYS A 10 30.55 20.16 -13.28
N GLY A 11 30.04 20.11 -14.52
CA GLY A 11 30.03 21.26 -15.42
C GLY A 11 29.15 22.37 -14.90
N ASP A 12 29.78 23.47 -14.66
CA ASP A 12 29.28 24.80 -14.38
C ASP A 12 27.85 25.06 -14.88
N LEU A 13 26.88 25.19 -13.96
CA LEU A 13 25.51 25.56 -14.23
C LEU A 13 25.34 26.86 -15.02
N SER A 14 26.40 27.67 -15.13
CA SER A 14 26.45 28.88 -15.97
C SER A 14 26.33 28.54 -17.47
N ARG A 15 26.74 27.33 -17.92
CA ARG A 15 26.64 26.90 -19.31
C ARG A 15 25.24 26.46 -19.72
N LEU A 16 24.38 26.07 -18.77
CA LEU A 16 22.95 25.72 -19.03
C LEU A 16 22.07 26.94 -19.32
N ARG A 17 22.58 28.18 -19.12
CA ARG A 17 21.84 29.41 -19.46
C ARG A 17 22.15 29.94 -20.87
N GLN A 18 22.99 29.27 -21.66
CA GLN A 18 23.18 29.62 -23.04
C GLN A 18 22.10 28.98 -23.90
N SER A 19 21.46 29.79 -24.70
CA SER A 19 20.27 29.53 -25.53
C SER A 19 20.31 28.18 -26.25
N PRO A 20 19.28 27.33 -26.16
CA PRO A 20 19.26 26.03 -26.83
C PRO A 20 19.32 26.10 -28.36
N ALA A 21 19.10 27.28 -28.94
CA ALA A 21 19.07 27.45 -30.40
C ALA A 21 20.45 27.40 -31.07
N ALA A 22 21.54 27.59 -30.32
CA ALA A 22 22.88 27.61 -30.90
C ALA A 22 23.52 26.22 -31.00
N THR A 23 22.99 25.23 -30.29
CA THR A 23 23.56 23.85 -30.22
C THR A 23 22.94 22.88 -31.23
N LEU A 24 21.79 23.22 -31.82
CA LEU A 24 21.07 22.33 -32.76
C LEU A 24 21.54 22.38 -34.21
N SER A 25 22.50 23.27 -34.57
CA SER A 25 22.96 23.46 -35.95
C SER A 25 24.39 22.93 -36.24
N ALA A 26 25.10 22.41 -35.25
CA ALA A 26 26.37 21.76 -35.44
C ALA A 26 26.19 20.28 -35.81
N GLU A 27 26.95 19.80 -36.80
CA GLU A 27 26.96 18.36 -37.08
C GLU A 27 27.48 17.59 -35.84
N PRO A 28 26.85 16.43 -35.51
CA PRO A 28 27.26 15.67 -34.34
C PRO A 28 28.71 15.19 -34.48
N SER A 29 29.47 15.28 -33.40
CA SER A 29 30.84 14.79 -33.34
C SER A 29 30.86 13.25 -33.39
N GLN A 30 31.99 12.68 -33.81
CA GLN A 30 32.16 11.21 -33.80
C GLN A 30 32.02 10.61 -32.40
N GLU A 31 32.38 11.36 -31.33
CA GLU A 31 32.22 10.93 -29.94
C GLU A 31 30.73 10.88 -29.54
N GLU A 32 29.94 11.87 -29.93
CA GLU A 32 28.47 11.87 -29.68
C GLU A 32 27.77 10.75 -30.43
N VAL A 33 28.13 10.54 -31.70
CA VAL A 33 27.61 9.43 -32.50
C VAL A 33 28.00 8.09 -31.90
N GLY A 34 29.27 7.92 -31.48
CA GLY A 34 29.72 6.70 -30.81
C GLY A 34 29.00 6.42 -29.51
N THR A 35 28.75 7.45 -28.68
CA THR A 35 27.94 7.35 -27.44
C THR A 35 26.52 6.93 -27.74
N LEU A 36 25.85 7.58 -28.71
CA LEU A 36 24.49 7.25 -29.11
C LEU A 36 24.37 5.81 -29.61
N PHE A 37 25.30 5.36 -30.45
CA PHE A 37 25.29 4.00 -30.98
C PHE A 37 25.63 2.94 -29.91
N GLY A 38 26.37 3.32 -28.87
CA GLY A 38 26.60 2.47 -27.69
C GLY A 38 25.33 2.14 -26.89
N GLU A 39 24.34 3.05 -26.93
CA GLU A 39 23.06 2.88 -26.26
C GLU A 39 21.97 2.23 -27.17
N ARG A 40 22.37 1.79 -28.38
CA ARG A 40 21.43 1.22 -29.34
C ARG A 40 20.92 -0.14 -28.89
N ILE A 41 19.61 -0.28 -28.78
CA ILE A 41 18.94 -1.57 -28.54
C ILE A 41 18.62 -2.26 -29.86
N THR A 42 19.06 -3.50 -30.02
CA THR A 42 18.76 -4.35 -31.18
C THR A 42 18.08 -5.63 -30.75
N ALA A 43 17.48 -6.37 -31.70
CA ALA A 43 16.82 -7.63 -31.40
C ALA A 43 17.79 -8.74 -30.98
N GLU A 44 19.05 -8.63 -31.36
CA GLU A 44 20.12 -9.58 -31.02
C GLU A 44 20.77 -9.27 -29.66
N LEU A 45 20.51 -8.09 -29.07
CA LEU A 45 21.05 -7.72 -27.78
C LEU A 45 20.43 -8.56 -26.67
N GLU A 46 21.23 -9.39 -26.04
CA GLU A 46 20.81 -10.17 -24.87
C GLU A 46 20.92 -9.32 -23.60
N LEU A 47 19.79 -8.90 -23.07
CA LEU A 47 19.70 -8.22 -21.78
C LEU A 47 19.23 -9.20 -20.71
N PRO A 48 19.76 -9.08 -19.46
CA PRO A 48 19.27 -9.90 -18.36
C PRO A 48 17.78 -9.59 -18.10
N PRO A 49 16.98 -10.61 -17.68
CA PRO A 49 15.60 -10.36 -17.33
C PRO A 49 15.49 -9.40 -16.16
N MET A 50 14.44 -8.58 -16.18
CA MET A 50 14.14 -7.70 -15.04
C MET A 50 13.87 -8.50 -13.78
N GLN A 51 14.51 -8.11 -12.68
CA GLN A 51 14.48 -8.83 -11.40
C GLN A 51 13.54 -8.12 -10.41
N PRO A 52 12.36 -8.69 -10.10
CA PRO A 52 11.52 -8.19 -9.03
C PRO A 52 12.12 -8.54 -7.66
N LEU A 53 11.85 -7.72 -6.64
CA LEU A 53 12.24 -7.99 -5.26
C LEU A 53 11.16 -8.73 -4.48
N PHE A 54 9.89 -8.49 -4.84
CA PHE A 54 8.74 -9.03 -4.14
C PHE A 54 7.72 -9.62 -5.10
N ARG A 55 6.84 -10.45 -4.52
CA ARG A 55 5.57 -10.83 -5.11
C ARG A 55 4.46 -10.40 -4.16
N MET A 56 3.52 -9.59 -4.64
CA MET A 56 2.39 -9.10 -3.85
C MET A 56 1.08 -9.52 -4.53
N SER A 57 0.19 -10.16 -3.78
CA SER A 57 -1.04 -10.78 -4.32
C SER A 57 -0.77 -11.64 -5.58
N GLY A 58 0.31 -12.42 -5.55
CA GLY A 58 0.73 -13.29 -6.65
C GLY A 58 1.36 -12.58 -7.86
N THR A 59 1.55 -11.26 -7.81
CA THR A 59 2.13 -10.45 -8.90
C THR A 59 3.55 -10.01 -8.55
N PRO A 60 4.57 -10.30 -9.39
CA PRO A 60 5.92 -9.77 -9.21
C PRO A 60 5.93 -8.24 -9.25
N CYS A 61 6.66 -7.62 -8.34
CA CYS A 61 6.68 -6.17 -8.15
C CYS A 61 7.99 -5.66 -7.53
N PHE A 62 8.18 -4.35 -7.51
CA PHE A 62 9.39 -3.68 -7.01
C PHE A 62 10.65 -4.17 -7.71
N TYR A 63 10.86 -3.69 -8.94
CA TYR A 63 11.96 -4.18 -9.77
C TYR A 63 13.27 -3.46 -9.51
N ARG A 64 14.38 -4.20 -9.56
CA ARG A 64 15.75 -3.64 -9.54
C ARG A 64 15.95 -2.69 -10.71
N GLY A 65 16.72 -1.64 -10.49
CA GLY A 65 16.99 -0.63 -11.49
C GLY A 65 15.85 0.39 -11.70
N GLU A 66 14.75 0.28 -10.95
CA GLU A 66 13.55 1.06 -11.20
C GLU A 66 13.13 1.92 -9.99
N LEU A 67 12.36 2.98 -10.28
CA LEU A 67 11.70 3.80 -9.28
C LEU A 67 10.30 3.29 -9.00
N VAL A 68 9.94 3.25 -7.73
CA VAL A 68 8.59 2.97 -7.25
C VAL A 68 8.09 4.15 -6.43
N ALA A 69 6.85 4.54 -6.62
CA ALA A 69 6.19 5.52 -5.77
C ALA A 69 5.27 4.84 -4.75
N ASP A 70 5.38 5.25 -3.48
CA ASP A 70 4.37 4.97 -2.46
C ASP A 70 3.72 6.27 -2.01
N CYS A 71 2.40 6.36 -2.13
CA CYS A 71 1.66 7.58 -1.81
C CYS A 71 0.43 7.31 -0.95
N GLY A 72 -0.10 8.37 -0.37
CA GLY A 72 -1.31 8.33 0.45
C GLY A 72 -1.44 9.56 1.32
N LYS A 73 -2.62 9.75 1.90
CA LYS A 73 -2.89 10.82 2.86
C LYS A 73 -2.03 10.66 4.12
N ALA A 74 -1.97 11.68 4.96
CA ALA A 74 -1.38 11.54 6.29
C ALA A 74 -2.10 10.43 7.08
N LYS A 75 -1.35 9.59 7.79
CA LYS A 75 -1.86 8.44 8.57
C LYS A 75 -2.55 7.33 7.75
N SER A 76 -2.30 7.26 6.45
CA SER A 76 -2.85 6.22 5.56
C SER A 76 -2.13 4.87 5.63
N GLY A 77 -1.15 4.69 6.53
CA GLY A 77 -0.42 3.44 6.69
C GLY A 77 0.86 3.31 5.85
N LYS A 78 1.32 4.35 5.13
CA LYS A 78 2.56 4.29 4.32
C LYS A 78 3.73 3.72 5.09
N THR A 79 4.12 4.33 6.21
CA THR A 79 5.25 3.87 7.01
C THR A 79 5.08 2.44 7.55
N THR A 80 3.83 2.02 7.81
CA THR A 80 3.53 0.63 8.21
C THR A 80 3.75 -0.33 7.04
N PHE A 81 3.28 0.03 5.85
CA PHE A 81 3.53 -0.74 4.63
C PHE A 81 5.03 -0.84 4.30
N LEU A 82 5.77 0.27 4.42
CA LEU A 82 7.22 0.27 4.25
C LEU A 82 7.93 -0.62 5.29
N SER A 83 7.49 -0.59 6.55
CA SER A 83 8.03 -1.48 7.60
C SER A 83 7.83 -2.95 7.23
N LEU A 84 6.67 -3.29 6.67
CA LEU A 84 6.36 -4.63 6.20
C LEU A 84 7.24 -5.03 5.02
N LEU A 85 7.45 -4.16 4.02
CA LEU A 85 8.36 -4.41 2.90
C LEU A 85 9.79 -4.66 3.40
N MET A 86 10.27 -3.84 4.35
CA MET A 86 11.60 -4.00 4.95
C MET A 86 11.71 -5.32 5.71
N ALA A 87 10.71 -5.68 6.50
CA ALA A 87 10.70 -6.95 7.24
C ALA A 87 10.72 -8.17 6.29
N VAL A 88 9.90 -8.14 5.24
CA VAL A 88 9.88 -9.22 4.23
C VAL A 88 11.20 -9.29 3.45
N ALA A 89 11.83 -8.15 3.14
CA ALA A 89 13.14 -8.10 2.48
C ALA A 89 14.26 -8.76 3.31
N LEU A 90 14.18 -8.59 4.64
CA LEU A 90 15.18 -9.13 5.58
C LEU A 90 14.91 -10.58 5.98
N SER A 91 13.68 -11.04 5.81
CA SER A 91 13.32 -12.42 6.17
C SER A 91 13.93 -13.41 5.18
N PRO A 92 14.44 -14.56 5.68
CA PRO A 92 14.86 -15.66 4.80
C PRO A 92 13.67 -16.11 3.93
N SER A 93 13.94 -16.61 2.75
CA SER A 93 12.90 -17.06 1.80
C SER A 93 12.05 -18.23 2.35
N ARG A 94 12.50 -18.85 3.42
CA ARG A 94 11.87 -19.98 4.11
C ARG A 94 11.82 -19.85 5.63
N GLY A 95 11.85 -18.66 6.18
CA GLY A 95 11.86 -18.42 7.61
C GLY A 95 10.47 -18.24 8.25
N ALA A 96 10.43 -18.16 9.59
CA ALA A 96 9.19 -18.14 10.39
C ALA A 96 8.16 -17.05 10.02
N LEU A 97 8.62 -15.92 9.49
CA LEU A 97 7.72 -14.87 8.99
C LEU A 97 7.16 -15.23 7.61
N THR A 98 7.94 -16.00 6.83
CA THR A 98 7.64 -16.26 5.44
C THR A 98 6.53 -17.27 5.25
N ASP A 99 6.40 -18.28 6.11
CA ASP A 99 5.43 -19.34 5.86
C ASP A 99 4.01 -18.99 6.31
N ASP A 100 3.84 -18.24 7.38
CA ASP A 100 2.50 -17.92 7.90
C ASP A 100 2.07 -16.46 7.65
N VAL A 101 2.92 -15.48 7.96
CA VAL A 101 2.57 -14.06 7.80
C VAL A 101 2.65 -13.60 6.35
N SER A 102 3.69 -13.98 5.61
CA SER A 102 3.80 -13.56 4.21
C SER A 102 2.77 -14.23 3.31
N ARG A 103 2.43 -15.50 3.55
CA ARG A 103 1.32 -16.18 2.85
C ARG A 103 -0.02 -15.56 3.20
N ARG A 104 -0.25 -15.24 4.47
CA ARG A 104 -1.47 -14.58 4.92
C ARG A 104 -1.55 -13.15 4.39
N LEU A 105 -0.43 -12.41 4.36
CA LEU A 105 -0.37 -11.05 3.81
C LEU A 105 -0.30 -11.02 2.28
N ALA A 106 -0.21 -12.17 1.61
CA ALA A 106 -0.02 -12.22 0.17
C ALA A 106 1.14 -11.35 -0.32
N LEU A 107 2.18 -11.20 0.51
CA LEU A 107 3.43 -10.48 0.23
C LEU A 107 4.61 -11.37 0.60
N GLU A 108 5.46 -11.66 -0.35
CA GLU A 108 6.63 -12.52 -0.19
C GLU A 108 7.84 -11.96 -0.93
N ARG A 109 9.05 -12.33 -0.52
CA ARG A 109 10.26 -12.06 -1.28
C ARG A 109 10.23 -12.87 -2.57
N TYR A 110 10.56 -12.23 -3.69
CA TYR A 110 10.68 -12.93 -4.96
C TYR A 110 12.00 -13.70 -4.99
N VAL A 111 11.92 -15.00 -5.23
CA VAL A 111 13.07 -15.88 -5.47
C VAL A 111 12.85 -16.55 -6.83
N ALA A 112 13.80 -16.42 -7.73
CA ALA A 112 13.75 -17.11 -9.00
C ALA A 112 13.82 -18.64 -8.78
N ASP A 113 13.14 -19.42 -9.63
CA ASP A 113 13.09 -20.88 -9.47
C ASP A 113 14.47 -21.54 -9.51
N GLU A 114 15.46 -20.90 -10.14
CA GLU A 114 16.83 -21.36 -10.26
C GLU A 114 17.66 -21.08 -8.99
N ASP A 115 17.29 -20.08 -8.18
CA ASP A 115 18.04 -19.59 -7.01
C ASP A 115 17.43 -20.01 -5.66
N LYS A 116 16.62 -21.07 -5.63
CA LYS A 116 15.94 -21.56 -4.40
C LYS A 116 16.86 -21.91 -3.22
N SER A 117 18.16 -21.91 -3.45
CA SER A 117 19.17 -22.13 -2.40
C SER A 117 19.73 -20.84 -1.78
N ASP A 118 19.49 -19.67 -2.40
CA ASP A 118 19.98 -18.39 -1.89
C ASP A 118 18.97 -17.81 -0.89
N ASP A 119 19.29 -18.02 0.38
CA ASP A 119 18.45 -17.62 1.52
C ASP A 119 18.94 -16.30 2.16
N GLN A 120 19.85 -15.59 1.47
CA GLN A 120 20.42 -14.36 1.98
C GLN A 120 19.36 -13.24 2.02
N PRO A 121 19.29 -12.44 3.10
CA PRO A 121 18.44 -11.27 3.16
C PRO A 121 18.76 -10.28 2.03
N LEU A 122 17.76 -9.52 1.59
CA LEU A 122 18.02 -8.36 0.74
C LEU A 122 18.69 -7.25 1.55
N ARG A 123 19.61 -6.52 0.93
CA ARG A 123 20.21 -5.34 1.56
C ARG A 123 19.27 -4.16 1.45
N VAL A 124 18.80 -3.68 2.60
CA VAL A 124 17.82 -2.60 2.75
C VAL A 124 18.49 -1.32 3.21
N LEU A 125 18.20 -0.22 2.55
CA LEU A 125 18.57 1.13 2.92
C LEU A 125 17.28 1.94 3.17
N TRP A 126 17.07 2.39 4.39
CA TRP A 126 15.96 3.28 4.73
C TRP A 126 16.48 4.68 5.09
N ILE A 127 16.05 5.68 4.33
CA ILE A 127 16.37 7.08 4.53
C ILE A 127 15.09 7.78 4.99
N ASP A 128 15.06 8.17 6.25
CA ASP A 128 13.96 8.88 6.88
C ASP A 128 14.29 10.39 6.98
N THR A 129 13.45 11.21 6.36
CA THR A 129 13.60 12.67 6.36
C THR A 129 12.49 13.37 7.14
N GLU A 130 11.45 12.66 7.55
CA GLU A 130 10.25 13.26 8.17
C GLU A 130 10.19 13.08 9.69
N GLN A 131 10.59 11.92 10.21
CA GLN A 131 10.38 11.55 11.60
C GLN A 131 11.55 11.96 12.52
N SER A 132 11.30 11.94 13.84
CA SER A 132 12.39 12.09 14.82
C SER A 132 13.27 10.83 14.82
N ARG A 133 14.52 10.97 15.27
CA ARG A 133 15.43 9.82 15.45
C ARG A 133 14.83 8.74 16.34
N GLN A 134 14.13 9.17 17.41
CA GLN A 134 13.45 8.28 18.32
C GLN A 134 12.36 7.49 17.61
N SER A 135 11.50 8.17 16.83
CA SER A 135 10.42 7.49 16.08
C SER A 135 10.98 6.53 15.03
N THR A 136 12.06 6.89 14.33
CA THR A 136 12.74 5.96 13.40
C THR A 136 13.25 4.71 14.13
N GLN A 137 13.86 4.91 15.33
CA GLN A 137 14.33 3.81 16.15
C GLN A 137 13.18 2.95 16.71
N GLU A 138 12.08 3.57 17.13
CA GLU A 138 10.88 2.86 17.60
C GLU A 138 10.28 1.98 16.51
N ILE A 139 10.18 2.48 15.28
CA ILE A 139 9.71 1.67 14.15
C ILE A 139 10.63 0.46 13.91
N LEU A 140 11.95 0.65 13.98
CA LEU A 140 12.90 -0.45 13.87
C LEU A 140 12.68 -1.47 15.00
N THR A 141 12.69 -1.01 16.25
CA THR A 141 12.72 -1.90 17.42
C THR A 141 11.37 -2.49 17.77
N GLN A 142 10.26 -1.78 17.55
CA GLN A 142 8.92 -2.21 17.95
C GLN A 142 8.09 -2.76 16.80
N ARG A 143 8.58 -2.66 15.54
CA ARG A 143 7.84 -3.15 14.39
C ARG A 143 8.68 -4.04 13.49
N ILE A 144 9.81 -3.56 12.95
CA ILE A 144 10.60 -4.33 11.98
C ILE A 144 11.24 -5.55 12.65
N ILE A 145 11.94 -5.37 13.76
CA ILE A 145 12.58 -6.49 14.46
C ILE A 145 11.58 -7.57 14.92
N PRO A 146 10.46 -7.24 15.58
CA PRO A 146 9.46 -8.24 15.94
C PRO A 146 8.88 -8.99 14.73
N MET A 147 8.62 -8.30 13.60
CA MET A 147 8.15 -8.96 12.40
C MET A 147 9.16 -9.95 11.82
N VAL A 148 10.46 -9.64 11.88
CA VAL A 148 11.51 -10.52 11.31
C VAL A 148 11.81 -11.69 12.23
N ARG A 149 11.78 -11.51 13.56
CA ARG A 149 12.19 -12.52 14.53
C ARG A 149 11.05 -13.25 15.24
N GLY A 150 9.84 -12.69 15.19
CA GLY A 150 8.69 -13.26 15.90
C GLY A 150 8.68 -13.08 17.42
N ASP A 151 9.63 -12.32 17.98
CA ASP A 151 9.81 -12.16 19.42
C ASP A 151 9.61 -10.71 19.88
N THR A 152 9.18 -10.51 21.12
CA THR A 152 9.26 -9.22 21.81
C THR A 152 10.72 -8.78 21.96
N VAL A 153 10.98 -7.48 21.76
CA VAL A 153 12.34 -6.92 21.72
C VAL A 153 12.95 -6.93 23.12
N THR A 154 13.75 -7.94 23.40
CA THR A 154 14.68 -8.01 24.53
C THR A 154 16.05 -7.46 24.13
N ASP A 155 16.94 -7.21 25.09
CA ASP A 155 18.33 -6.84 24.78
C ASP A 155 19.06 -7.95 24.01
N ASP A 156 18.75 -9.20 24.28
CA ASP A 156 19.26 -10.35 23.52
C ASP A 156 18.77 -10.35 22.07
N ALA A 157 17.52 -9.94 21.82
CA ALA A 157 16.98 -9.79 20.46
C ALA A 157 17.67 -8.65 19.69
N ARG A 158 18.02 -7.54 20.35
CA ARG A 158 18.79 -6.44 19.74
C ARG A 158 20.20 -6.86 19.37
N ASN A 159 20.88 -7.58 20.25
CA ASN A 159 22.23 -8.09 19.98
C ASN A 159 22.20 -9.08 18.82
N ALA A 160 21.29 -10.03 18.83
CA ALA A 160 21.13 -10.99 17.73
C ALA A 160 20.68 -10.33 16.41
N TRP A 161 19.95 -9.21 16.45
CA TRP A 161 19.68 -8.40 15.28
C TRP A 161 20.95 -7.82 14.68
N ASN A 162 21.79 -7.19 15.52
CA ASN A 162 23.04 -6.61 15.06
C ASN A 162 23.97 -7.67 14.45
N ASP A 163 24.04 -8.87 15.04
CA ASP A 163 24.87 -9.96 14.53
C ASP A 163 24.37 -10.51 13.18
N CYS A 164 23.05 -10.56 12.98
CA CYS A 164 22.47 -11.17 11.78
C CYS A 164 22.21 -10.18 10.63
N PHE A 165 21.89 -8.92 10.94
CA PHE A 165 21.37 -7.97 9.96
C PHE A 165 22.18 -6.68 9.80
N ASN A 166 23.26 -6.51 10.55
CA ASN A 166 24.08 -5.29 10.49
C ASN A 166 24.60 -4.99 9.07
N ASP A 167 24.87 -6.03 8.29
CA ASP A 167 25.34 -5.91 6.90
C ASP A 167 24.18 -5.85 5.86
N PHE A 168 22.94 -6.03 6.31
CA PHE A 168 21.76 -6.08 5.44
C PHE A 168 20.77 -4.96 5.67
N PHE A 169 20.80 -4.27 6.82
CA PHE A 169 19.85 -3.20 7.13
C PHE A 169 20.55 -1.93 7.60
N TYR A 170 20.28 -0.84 6.88
CA TYR A 170 20.83 0.48 7.15
C TYR A 170 19.70 1.51 7.22
N ALA A 171 19.49 2.11 8.37
CA ALA A 171 18.55 3.20 8.58
C ALA A 171 19.29 4.50 8.87
N PHE A 172 19.03 5.54 8.07
CA PHE A 172 19.58 6.86 8.27
C PHE A 172 18.47 7.90 8.46
N ASN A 173 18.47 8.59 9.57
CA ASN A 173 17.58 9.71 9.80
C ASN A 173 18.29 11.01 9.41
N LEU A 174 17.83 11.63 8.32
CA LEU A 174 18.41 12.85 7.75
C LEU A 174 17.58 14.09 8.04
N ARG A 175 16.53 14.01 8.88
CA ARG A 175 15.59 15.10 9.17
C ARG A 175 16.28 16.39 9.60
N GLY A 176 17.35 16.33 10.40
CA GLY A 176 18.09 17.49 10.88
C GLY A 176 18.97 18.19 9.85
N MET A 177 19.10 17.66 8.62
CA MET A 177 19.98 18.21 7.58
C MET A 177 19.21 19.16 6.65
N GLY A 178 19.91 20.09 6.00
CA GLY A 178 19.35 20.89 4.90
C GLY A 178 19.13 20.05 3.64
N TYR A 179 18.24 20.50 2.74
CA TYR A 179 17.83 19.73 1.55
C TYR A 179 18.99 19.34 0.62
N GLU A 180 19.96 20.24 0.39
CA GLU A 180 21.14 19.95 -0.43
C GLU A 180 22.00 18.84 0.17
N VAL A 181 22.21 18.90 1.49
CA VAL A 181 22.97 17.88 2.22
C VAL A 181 22.22 16.56 2.20
N ARG A 182 20.89 16.56 2.44
CA ARG A 182 20.06 15.35 2.33
C ARG A 182 20.21 14.71 0.96
N ARG A 183 20.03 15.49 -0.11
CA ARG A 183 20.16 15.03 -1.50
C ARG A 183 21.51 14.38 -1.76
N ARG A 184 22.60 15.01 -1.27
CA ARG A 184 23.95 14.44 -1.37
C ARG A 184 24.11 13.17 -0.54
N MET A 185 23.55 13.12 0.67
CA MET A 185 23.63 11.94 1.54
C MET A 185 22.84 10.75 0.98
N VAL A 186 21.71 10.97 0.32
CA VAL A 186 21.01 9.90 -0.41
C VAL A 186 21.95 9.23 -1.43
N GLU A 187 22.62 10.03 -2.25
CA GLU A 187 23.58 9.51 -3.25
C GLU A 187 24.74 8.76 -2.60
N VAL A 188 25.33 9.33 -1.54
CA VAL A 188 26.43 8.72 -0.79
C VAL A 188 25.97 7.39 -0.17
N ALA A 189 24.79 7.35 0.48
CA ALA A 189 24.28 6.17 1.11
C ALA A 189 24.04 5.02 0.10
N VAL A 190 23.38 5.30 -1.02
CA VAL A 190 23.13 4.29 -2.07
C VAL A 190 24.45 3.77 -2.65
N LYS A 191 25.43 4.65 -2.90
CA LYS A 191 26.74 4.25 -3.44
C LYS A 191 27.58 3.42 -2.45
N THR A 192 27.45 3.72 -1.15
CA THR A 192 28.23 3.05 -0.09
C THR A 192 27.59 1.74 0.31
N VAL A 193 26.27 1.74 0.58
CA VAL A 193 25.52 0.57 1.06
C VAL A 193 25.28 -0.43 -0.08
N LYS A 194 25.11 0.04 -1.33
CA LYS A 194 24.74 -0.78 -2.49
C LYS A 194 23.50 -1.64 -2.19
N PRO A 195 22.38 -1.01 -1.85
CA PRO A 195 21.16 -1.72 -1.45
C PRO A 195 20.51 -2.44 -2.61
N ASP A 196 19.74 -3.48 -2.31
CA ASP A 196 18.75 -4.06 -3.21
C ASP A 196 17.47 -3.22 -3.22
N LEU A 197 17.07 -2.78 -2.03
CA LEU A 197 15.90 -1.93 -1.78
C LEU A 197 16.34 -0.65 -1.06
N CYS A 198 16.11 0.50 -1.67
CA CYS A 198 16.30 1.82 -1.06
C CYS A 198 14.92 2.48 -0.85
N ILE A 199 14.62 2.90 0.36
CA ILE A 199 13.39 3.62 0.70
C ILE A 199 13.76 5.05 1.09
N ILE A 200 13.15 6.04 0.42
CA ILE A 200 13.26 7.47 0.73
C ILE A 200 11.92 7.92 1.29
N ASP A 201 11.80 7.92 2.62
CA ASP A 201 10.57 8.31 3.32
C ASP A 201 10.55 9.83 3.50
N GLY A 202 9.88 10.51 2.54
CA GLY A 202 9.79 11.95 2.43
C GLY A 202 10.61 12.57 1.28
N ILE A 203 10.42 12.11 0.04
CA ILE A 203 11.14 12.65 -1.14
C ILE A 203 11.01 14.17 -1.29
N LYS A 204 9.91 14.78 -0.85
CA LYS A 204 9.70 16.24 -0.87
C LYS A 204 10.79 17.01 -0.14
N ASP A 205 11.43 16.39 0.86
CA ASP A 205 12.45 17.03 1.70
C ASP A 205 13.84 17.11 1.02
N LEU A 206 13.95 16.58 -0.21
CA LEU A 206 15.13 16.71 -1.07
C LEU A 206 15.11 17.97 -1.92
N MET A 207 14.09 18.82 -1.79
CA MET A 207 13.91 20.07 -2.56
C MET A 207 13.41 21.22 -1.66
N THR A 208 13.52 22.44 -2.18
CA THR A 208 13.07 23.64 -1.47
C THR A 208 11.59 23.91 -1.64
N ASP A 209 11.08 23.73 -2.87
CA ASP A 209 9.69 23.93 -3.24
C ASP A 209 9.15 22.72 -4.00
N ILE A 210 8.15 22.09 -3.44
CA ILE A 210 7.47 20.94 -4.00
C ILE A 210 6.84 21.23 -5.39
N ASN A 211 6.61 22.49 -5.72
CA ASN A 211 6.03 22.92 -7.00
C ASN A 211 7.09 23.38 -8.02
N ASP A 212 8.37 23.36 -7.66
CA ASP A 212 9.45 23.66 -8.60
C ASP A 212 9.65 22.49 -9.57
N ALA A 213 9.17 22.65 -10.80
CA ALA A 213 9.22 21.62 -11.83
C ALA A 213 10.67 21.29 -12.26
N VAL A 214 11.58 22.28 -12.24
CA VAL A 214 12.98 22.05 -12.61
C VAL A 214 13.68 21.21 -11.56
N GLN A 215 13.53 21.54 -10.27
CA GLN A 215 14.08 20.71 -9.20
C GLN A 215 13.48 19.31 -9.22
N ALA A 216 12.18 19.19 -9.46
CA ALA A 216 11.50 17.89 -9.54
C ALA A 216 12.10 17.01 -10.64
N THR A 217 12.25 17.55 -11.84
CA THR A 217 12.87 16.84 -12.98
C THR A 217 14.30 16.39 -12.66
N LEU A 218 15.13 17.30 -12.14
CA LEU A 218 16.53 16.97 -11.79
C LEU A 218 16.65 15.89 -10.70
N ILE A 219 15.74 15.88 -9.71
CA ILE A 219 15.73 14.83 -8.67
C ILE A 219 15.33 13.49 -9.30
N MET A 220 14.32 13.46 -10.15
CA MET A 220 13.90 12.22 -10.80
C MET A 220 14.99 11.65 -11.70
N GLU A 221 15.65 12.47 -12.52
CA GLU A 221 16.76 12.05 -13.35
C GLU A 221 17.90 11.47 -12.52
N GLN A 222 18.26 12.14 -11.42
CA GLN A 222 19.31 11.68 -10.52
C GLN A 222 18.95 10.32 -9.88
N LEU A 223 17.70 10.15 -9.40
CA LEU A 223 17.27 8.90 -8.76
C LEU A 223 17.14 7.76 -9.77
N MET A 224 16.63 8.02 -10.99
CA MET A 224 16.57 7.01 -12.05
C MET A 224 17.97 6.52 -12.43
N SER A 225 18.89 7.44 -12.72
CA SER A 225 20.29 7.11 -13.02
C SER A 225 20.96 6.34 -11.88
N LEU A 226 20.65 6.69 -10.63
CA LEU A 226 21.19 6.01 -9.45
C LEU A 226 20.62 4.60 -9.29
N ALA A 227 19.30 4.41 -9.50
CA ALA A 227 18.65 3.11 -9.46
C ALA A 227 19.24 2.16 -10.50
N GLU A 228 19.32 2.60 -11.75
CA GLU A 228 19.88 1.84 -12.86
C GLU A 228 21.37 1.50 -12.63
N ALA A 229 22.20 2.51 -12.34
CA ALA A 229 23.66 2.32 -12.15
C ALA A 229 24.01 1.42 -10.96
N LYS A 230 23.14 1.29 -9.98
CA LYS A 230 23.32 0.45 -8.77
C LYS A 230 22.47 -0.80 -8.79
N ASN A 231 21.66 -1.00 -9.82
CA ASN A 231 20.73 -2.12 -9.95
C ASN A 231 19.90 -2.31 -8.68
N CYS A 232 19.35 -1.21 -8.12
CA CYS A 232 18.55 -1.21 -6.91
C CYS A 232 17.15 -0.66 -7.18
N CYS A 233 16.14 -1.16 -6.45
CA CYS A 233 14.81 -0.57 -6.43
C CYS A 233 14.81 0.63 -5.49
N ILE A 234 14.41 1.82 -5.96
CA ILE A 234 14.28 3.01 -5.11
C ILE A 234 12.78 3.32 -4.93
N VAL A 235 12.30 3.22 -3.71
CA VAL A 235 10.92 3.57 -3.31
C VAL A 235 10.91 5.01 -2.80
N CYS A 236 10.13 5.86 -3.47
CA CYS A 236 9.95 7.26 -3.13
C CYS A 236 8.59 7.48 -2.48
N VAL A 237 8.59 7.98 -1.25
CA VAL A 237 7.34 8.21 -0.49
C VAL A 237 6.91 9.66 -0.61
N LEU A 238 5.64 9.88 -0.95
CA LEU A 238 5.07 11.22 -1.10
C LEU A 238 3.61 11.27 -0.62
N HIS A 239 3.23 12.37 0.02
CA HIS A 239 1.84 12.61 0.38
C HIS A 239 0.97 12.96 -0.84
N GLN A 240 -0.28 12.53 -0.79
CA GLN A 240 -1.32 12.96 -1.72
C GLN A 240 -1.87 14.36 -1.36
N ASN A 241 -2.59 14.96 -2.29
CA ASN A 241 -3.36 16.17 -2.05
C ASN A 241 -4.42 15.93 -0.96
N LYS A 242 -4.78 17.00 -0.23
CA LYS A 242 -5.74 16.92 0.89
C LYS A 242 -7.18 16.68 0.43
N SER A 243 -7.51 17.12 -0.79
CA SER A 243 -8.86 16.97 -1.36
C SER A 243 -9.23 15.51 -1.56
N GLU A 244 -10.46 15.15 -1.24
CA GLU A 244 -10.97 13.81 -1.51
C GLU A 244 -11.22 13.56 -3.00
N ALA A 245 -11.52 14.62 -3.73
CA ALA A 245 -11.71 14.57 -5.19
C ALA A 245 -10.39 14.49 -5.97
N ASP A 246 -9.26 14.87 -5.35
CA ASP A 246 -7.93 14.85 -5.97
C ASP A 246 -7.01 13.89 -5.23
N ARG A 247 -6.88 12.68 -5.78
CA ARG A 247 -6.01 11.62 -5.26
C ARG A 247 -4.59 11.65 -5.83
N ASN A 248 -4.23 12.70 -6.59
CA ASN A 248 -2.90 12.84 -7.15
C ASN A 248 -1.86 13.09 -6.06
N MET A 249 -0.63 12.69 -6.33
CA MET A 249 0.51 13.05 -5.52
C MET A 249 0.73 14.56 -5.58
N ARG A 250 1.21 15.11 -4.45
CA ARG A 250 1.28 16.56 -4.24
C ARG A 250 2.43 17.20 -5.01
N GLY A 251 2.17 18.32 -5.69
CA GLY A 251 3.14 19.21 -6.32
C GLY A 251 3.73 18.69 -7.63
N SER A 252 4.65 19.46 -8.22
CA SER A 252 5.36 19.09 -9.45
C SER A 252 6.16 17.80 -9.27
N ILE A 253 6.78 17.59 -8.11
CA ILE A 253 7.48 16.34 -7.79
C ILE A 253 6.53 15.13 -7.84
N GLY A 254 5.28 15.29 -7.42
CA GLY A 254 4.26 14.23 -7.51
C GLY A 254 3.90 13.89 -8.95
N THR A 255 3.79 14.89 -9.81
CA THR A 255 3.54 14.71 -11.25
C THR A 255 4.73 14.00 -11.92
N GLU A 256 5.96 14.47 -11.67
CA GLU A 256 7.16 13.85 -12.22
C GLU A 256 7.34 12.41 -11.72
N LEU A 257 7.12 12.17 -10.42
CA LEU A 257 7.20 10.82 -9.84
C LEU A 257 6.15 9.88 -10.47
N THR A 258 4.91 10.36 -10.68
CA THR A 258 3.86 9.58 -11.36
C THR A 258 4.27 9.21 -12.79
N ASN A 259 4.88 10.15 -13.52
CA ASN A 259 5.29 9.96 -14.91
C ASN A 259 6.50 9.03 -15.05
N LYS A 260 7.43 9.07 -14.11
CA LYS A 260 8.72 8.37 -14.18
C LYS A 260 8.74 7.05 -13.44
N ALA A 261 7.93 6.88 -12.39
CA ALA A 261 7.89 5.63 -11.64
C ALA A 261 7.47 4.44 -12.52
N PHE A 262 8.07 3.30 -12.25
CA PHE A 262 7.73 2.03 -12.87
C PHE A 262 6.42 1.46 -12.31
N GLU A 263 6.22 1.66 -11.00
CA GLU A 263 5.02 1.28 -10.27
C GLU A 263 4.62 2.38 -9.29
N VAL A 264 3.33 2.55 -9.08
CA VAL A 264 2.78 3.49 -8.10
C VAL A 264 1.81 2.74 -7.19
N TYR A 265 2.08 2.78 -5.91
CA TYR A 265 1.24 2.23 -4.84
C TYR A 265 0.56 3.36 -4.08
N GLN A 266 -0.68 3.12 -3.70
CA GLN A 266 -1.47 4.04 -2.90
C GLN A 266 -1.90 3.35 -1.62
N CYS A 267 -1.49 3.91 -0.48
CA CYS A 267 -1.93 3.49 0.85
C CYS A 267 -3.16 4.30 1.28
N GLU A 268 -4.18 3.60 1.77
CA GLU A 268 -5.43 4.16 2.26
C GLU A 268 -5.80 3.49 3.58
N TYR A 269 -6.22 4.29 4.58
CA TYR A 269 -6.83 3.77 5.80
C TYR A 269 -8.34 3.75 5.63
N LEU A 270 -8.92 2.58 5.73
CA LEU A 270 -10.35 2.35 5.64
C LEU A 270 -10.94 2.45 7.05
N GLU A 271 -11.23 3.67 7.49
CA GLU A 271 -11.66 3.99 8.86
C GLU A 271 -12.79 3.12 9.36
N ARG A 272 -13.76 2.85 8.50
CA ARG A 272 -14.92 2.02 8.79
C ARG A 272 -14.56 0.57 9.17
N TYR A 273 -13.52 0.02 8.57
CA TYR A 273 -13.11 -1.38 8.73
C TYR A 273 -11.89 -1.51 9.65
N GLU A 274 -11.35 -0.39 10.14
CA GLU A 274 -10.12 -0.32 10.92
C GLU A 274 -8.97 -1.09 10.26
N MET A 275 -8.84 -0.97 8.94
CA MET A 275 -7.83 -1.67 8.17
C MET A 275 -7.17 -0.76 7.14
N PHE A 276 -6.04 -1.21 6.64
CA PHE A 276 -5.27 -0.53 5.62
C PHE A 276 -5.39 -1.26 4.29
N LYS A 277 -5.40 -0.48 3.23
CA LYS A 277 -5.47 -0.94 1.86
C LYS A 277 -4.28 -0.39 1.09
N VAL A 278 -3.61 -1.24 0.32
CA VAL A 278 -2.56 -0.86 -0.63
C VAL A 278 -3.00 -1.27 -2.03
N SER A 279 -3.18 -0.28 -2.89
CA SER A 279 -3.59 -0.46 -4.28
C SER A 279 -2.46 -0.12 -5.22
N GLN A 280 -2.20 -0.95 -6.23
CA GLN A 280 -1.30 -0.59 -7.32
C GLN A 280 -2.06 0.23 -8.35
N THR A 281 -1.86 1.55 -8.36
CA THR A 281 -2.58 2.47 -9.25
C THR A 281 -1.97 2.55 -10.65
N LEU A 282 -0.64 2.42 -10.75
CA LEU A 282 0.10 2.36 -12.01
C LEU A 282 1.11 1.22 -11.99
N SER A 283 1.31 0.59 -13.15
CA SER A 283 2.40 -0.35 -13.39
C SER A 283 2.74 -0.34 -14.88
N ARG A 284 4.04 -0.33 -15.20
CA ARG A 284 4.54 -0.50 -16.57
C ARG A 284 4.56 -1.97 -17.01
N ARG A 285 4.20 -2.88 -16.10
CA ARG A 285 4.03 -4.31 -16.35
C ARG A 285 2.61 -4.76 -16.00
N ARG A 286 2.45 -6.03 -15.66
CA ARG A 286 1.17 -6.61 -15.26
C ARG A 286 0.73 -6.03 -13.92
N ARG A 287 -0.46 -5.48 -13.87
CA ARG A 287 -1.09 -4.98 -12.64
C ARG A 287 -1.45 -6.10 -11.69
N MET A 288 -1.42 -5.79 -10.40
CA MET A 288 -2.02 -6.61 -9.37
C MET A 288 -3.51 -6.84 -9.67
N LYS A 289 -3.97 -8.07 -9.44
CA LYS A 289 -5.38 -8.42 -9.65
C LYS A 289 -6.28 -8.01 -8.49
N THR A 290 -5.71 -8.02 -7.29
CA THR A 290 -6.40 -7.70 -6.02
C THR A 290 -5.55 -6.73 -5.22
N ASP A 291 -6.21 -5.81 -4.53
CA ASP A 291 -5.54 -4.94 -3.57
C ASP A 291 -5.04 -5.74 -2.37
N PHE A 292 -4.06 -5.19 -1.68
CA PHE A 292 -3.50 -5.78 -0.49
C PHE A 292 -4.11 -5.14 0.76
N TYR A 293 -4.56 -5.96 1.72
CA TYR A 293 -5.22 -5.49 2.94
C TYR A 293 -4.54 -6.01 4.20
N TYR A 294 -4.42 -5.16 5.21
CA TYR A 294 -3.93 -5.53 6.53
C TYR A 294 -4.56 -4.65 7.63
N ARG A 295 -4.56 -5.15 8.86
CA ARG A 295 -4.90 -4.39 10.07
C ARG A 295 -3.71 -4.39 11.03
N LEU A 296 -3.77 -3.57 12.08
CA LEU A 296 -2.79 -3.63 13.16
C LEU A 296 -3.34 -4.50 14.30
N SER A 297 -2.49 -5.38 14.84
CA SER A 297 -2.74 -6.08 16.10
C SER A 297 -2.76 -5.11 17.29
N GLU A 298 -3.08 -5.61 18.47
CA GLU A 298 -2.97 -4.86 19.72
C GLU A 298 -1.54 -4.35 19.95
N ASP A 299 -0.54 -5.12 19.52
CA ASP A 299 0.88 -4.75 19.59
C ASP A 299 1.34 -3.80 18.48
N GLY A 300 0.44 -3.37 17.58
CA GLY A 300 0.73 -2.45 16.49
C GLY A 300 1.46 -3.08 15.28
N LEU A 301 1.50 -4.41 15.20
CA LEU A 301 2.07 -5.15 14.07
C LEU A 301 1.02 -5.36 12.96
N PRO A 302 1.42 -5.31 11.66
CA PRO A 302 0.50 -5.58 10.59
C PRO A 302 0.08 -7.05 10.56
N GLU A 303 -1.22 -7.29 10.58
CA GLU A 303 -1.85 -8.59 10.47
C GLU A 303 -2.60 -8.73 9.15
N PRO A 304 -2.53 -9.91 8.53
CA PRO A 304 -3.26 -10.20 7.31
C PRO A 304 -4.75 -10.09 7.54
N CYS A 305 -5.45 -9.55 6.55
CA CYS A 305 -6.89 -9.59 6.52
C CYS A 305 -7.41 -9.71 5.09
N GLU A 306 -8.58 -10.30 4.96
CA GLU A 306 -9.25 -10.39 3.69
C GLU A 306 -9.81 -9.02 3.27
N GLN A 307 -10.11 -8.89 1.96
CA GLN A 307 -10.83 -7.74 1.46
C GLN A 307 -12.13 -7.55 2.26
N PRO A 308 -12.42 -6.33 2.75
CA PRO A 308 -13.65 -6.11 3.48
C PRO A 308 -14.84 -6.39 2.58
N GLN A 309 -15.75 -7.23 3.04
CA GLN A 309 -17.02 -7.44 2.36
C GLN A 309 -17.88 -6.19 2.51
N GLU A 310 -18.54 -5.77 1.43
CA GLU A 310 -19.53 -4.70 1.53
C GLU A 310 -20.62 -5.13 2.51
N GLN A 311 -20.65 -4.47 3.65
CA GLN A 311 -21.65 -4.79 4.64
C GLN A 311 -22.98 -4.22 4.19
N PRO A 312 -24.10 -4.96 4.39
CA PRO A 312 -25.42 -4.45 4.09
C PRO A 312 -25.71 -3.19 4.93
N ARG A 313 -26.53 -2.31 4.38
CA ARG A 313 -27.02 -1.13 5.11
C ARG A 313 -28.33 -1.48 5.80
N ASP A 314 -28.58 -0.89 6.97
CA ASP A 314 -29.87 -0.97 7.63
C ASP A 314 -30.96 -0.18 6.85
N ALA A 315 -32.21 -0.26 7.27
CA ALA A 315 -33.33 0.43 6.66
C ALA A 315 -33.20 1.98 6.69
N LEU A 316 -32.31 2.51 7.53
CA LEU A 316 -31.99 3.93 7.65
C LEU A 316 -30.74 4.30 6.83
N GLY A 317 -30.20 3.37 6.03
CA GLY A 317 -29.00 3.57 5.20
C GLY A 317 -27.69 3.53 6.00
N ARG A 318 -27.71 3.17 7.29
CA ARG A 318 -26.54 3.03 8.14
C ARG A 318 -25.92 1.66 7.93
N TRP A 319 -24.62 1.61 7.98
CA TRP A 319 -23.87 0.37 7.82
C TRP A 319 -23.98 -0.53 9.06
N MET A 320 -24.12 -1.83 8.86
CA MET A 320 -24.26 -2.81 9.94
C MET A 320 -23.11 -3.82 9.93
N LYS A 321 -22.70 -4.30 11.12
CA LYS A 321 -21.83 -5.48 11.21
C LYS A 321 -22.66 -6.73 10.88
N THR A 322 -22.07 -7.66 10.13
CA THR A 322 -22.81 -8.84 9.64
C THR A 322 -23.40 -9.70 10.76
N GLU A 323 -22.70 -9.80 11.89
CA GLU A 323 -23.20 -10.52 13.08
C GLU A 323 -24.33 -9.76 13.81
N SER A 324 -24.31 -8.42 13.80
CA SER A 324 -25.37 -7.62 14.42
C SER A 324 -26.64 -7.52 13.57
N ARG A 325 -26.57 -7.78 12.26
CA ARG A 325 -27.70 -7.68 11.34
C ARG A 325 -28.78 -8.72 11.62
N LEU A 326 -28.37 -9.97 11.82
CA LEU A 326 -29.29 -11.07 12.15
C LEU A 326 -29.99 -10.80 13.46
N GLU A 327 -29.23 -10.39 14.49
CA GLU A 327 -29.79 -10.03 15.80
C GLU A 327 -30.74 -8.83 15.73
N ASP A 328 -30.39 -7.82 14.94
CA ASP A 328 -31.27 -6.64 14.81
C ASP A 328 -32.55 -6.95 14.03
N LEU A 329 -32.49 -7.80 13.00
CA LEU A 329 -33.68 -8.30 12.33
C LEU A 329 -34.54 -9.14 13.27
N GLN A 330 -33.92 -10.03 14.05
CA GLN A 330 -34.63 -10.81 15.06
C GLN A 330 -35.31 -9.91 16.10
N LYS A 331 -34.60 -8.92 16.64
CA LYS A 331 -35.14 -7.93 17.59
C LYS A 331 -36.29 -7.14 16.97
N LEU A 332 -36.14 -6.62 15.77
CA LEU A 332 -37.16 -5.86 15.07
C LEU A 332 -38.43 -6.67 14.87
N PHE A 333 -38.30 -7.90 14.36
CA PHE A 333 -39.49 -8.74 14.12
C PHE A 333 -40.11 -9.23 15.42
N ASN A 334 -39.35 -9.62 16.45
CA ASN A 334 -39.91 -9.95 17.76
C ASN A 334 -40.69 -8.78 18.37
N GLU A 335 -40.16 -7.54 18.27
CA GLU A 335 -40.87 -6.33 18.71
C GLU A 335 -42.15 -6.07 17.87
N ALA A 336 -42.04 -6.18 16.53
CA ALA A 336 -43.19 -5.97 15.64
C ALA A 336 -44.31 -6.99 15.81
N PHE A 337 -43.97 -8.21 16.17
CA PHE A 337 -44.94 -9.25 16.45
C PHE A 337 -45.68 -9.08 17.80
N GLU A 338 -45.15 -8.27 18.73
CA GLU A 338 -45.76 -7.98 20.05
C GLU A 338 -46.19 -9.23 20.80
N GLY A 339 -45.33 -10.25 20.88
CA GLY A 339 -45.59 -11.51 21.56
C GLY A 339 -46.54 -12.49 20.82
N ARG A 340 -46.88 -12.20 19.56
CA ARG A 340 -47.63 -13.11 18.69
C ARG A 340 -46.65 -13.86 17.78
N THR A 341 -47.01 -15.07 17.38
CA THR A 341 -46.21 -15.86 16.43
C THR A 341 -46.62 -15.63 14.98
N GLN A 342 -47.79 -15.05 14.74
CA GLN A 342 -48.33 -14.81 13.40
C GLN A 342 -49.15 -13.51 13.35
N ARG A 343 -48.99 -12.74 12.26
CA ARG A 343 -49.73 -11.50 11.97
C ARG A 343 -50.03 -11.36 10.49
N LYS A 344 -51.09 -10.58 10.15
CA LYS A 344 -51.27 -10.16 8.76
C LYS A 344 -50.16 -9.21 8.34
N PHE A 345 -49.70 -9.36 7.09
CA PHE A 345 -48.60 -8.58 6.53
C PHE A 345 -48.77 -7.06 6.70
N ILE A 346 -49.96 -6.57 6.42
CA ILE A 346 -50.29 -5.13 6.53
C ILE A 346 -50.30 -4.66 8.00
N GLU A 347 -50.79 -5.47 8.93
CA GLU A 347 -50.78 -5.14 10.35
C GLU A 347 -49.36 -5.13 10.91
N LEU A 348 -48.53 -6.11 10.51
CA LEU A 348 -47.12 -6.17 10.89
C LEU A 348 -46.35 -4.96 10.36
N MET A 349 -46.59 -4.56 9.09
CA MET A 349 -46.02 -3.36 8.51
C MET A 349 -46.39 -2.11 9.31
N ALA A 350 -47.62 -1.94 9.68
CA ALA A 350 -48.08 -0.79 10.45
C ALA A 350 -47.41 -0.70 11.83
N VAL A 351 -47.23 -1.85 12.51
CA VAL A 351 -46.52 -1.91 13.79
C VAL A 351 -45.00 -1.61 13.60
N ALA A 352 -44.36 -2.21 12.59
CA ALA A 352 -42.95 -1.99 12.30
C ALA A 352 -42.65 -0.51 12.02
N MET A 353 -43.46 0.16 11.21
CA MET A 353 -43.33 1.58 10.93
C MET A 353 -43.61 2.46 12.17
N LYS A 354 -44.58 2.10 12.99
CA LYS A 354 -45.00 2.92 14.15
C LYS A 354 -44.08 2.77 15.36
N LYS A 355 -43.60 1.55 15.64
CA LYS A 355 -42.86 1.23 16.88
C LYS A 355 -41.41 0.90 16.67
N CYS A 356 -41.05 0.23 15.55
CA CYS A 356 -39.69 -0.25 15.32
C CYS A 356 -38.87 0.70 14.42
N GLY A 357 -39.35 1.89 14.12
CA GLY A 357 -38.59 2.93 13.38
C GLY A 357 -38.39 2.65 11.90
N VAL A 358 -39.21 1.78 11.29
CA VAL A 358 -39.14 1.52 9.85
C VAL A 358 -39.68 2.74 9.08
N ALA A 359 -38.88 3.33 8.20
CA ALA A 359 -39.13 4.64 7.63
C ALA A 359 -40.36 4.71 6.71
N ASP A 360 -40.53 3.69 5.85
CA ASP A 360 -41.58 3.63 4.84
C ASP A 360 -41.91 2.18 4.41
N ALA A 361 -42.92 2.03 3.58
CA ALA A 361 -43.31 0.73 3.05
C ALA A 361 -42.22 0.04 2.24
N LYS A 362 -41.43 0.80 1.47
CA LYS A 362 -40.32 0.25 0.66
C LYS A 362 -39.23 -0.36 1.54
N ALA A 363 -38.87 0.32 2.64
CA ALA A 363 -37.92 -0.16 3.63
C ALA A 363 -38.45 -1.43 4.30
N TYR A 364 -39.76 -1.46 4.64
CA TYR A 364 -40.41 -2.64 5.23
C TYR A 364 -40.35 -3.84 4.27
N TYR A 365 -40.69 -3.69 2.99
CA TYR A 365 -40.61 -4.78 2.01
C TYR A 365 -39.21 -5.35 1.87
N ALA A 366 -38.19 -4.49 1.92
CA ALA A 366 -36.76 -4.93 1.88
C ALA A 366 -36.38 -5.75 3.12
N LEU A 367 -36.81 -5.29 4.32
CA LEU A 367 -36.58 -6.00 5.59
C LEU A 367 -37.29 -7.36 5.64
N VAL A 368 -38.51 -7.43 5.14
CA VAL A 368 -39.27 -8.70 5.08
C VAL A 368 -38.63 -9.69 4.12
N ALA A 369 -38.15 -9.22 2.95
CA ALA A 369 -37.44 -10.09 2.01
C ALA A 369 -36.16 -10.66 2.62
N GLU A 370 -35.38 -9.81 3.29
CA GLU A 370 -34.14 -10.20 3.96
C GLU A 370 -34.42 -11.16 5.15
N ALA A 371 -35.44 -10.89 5.99
CA ALA A 371 -35.79 -11.74 7.10
C ALA A 371 -36.33 -13.11 6.64
N GLU A 372 -37.01 -13.17 5.51
CA GLU A 372 -37.46 -14.43 4.90
C GLU A 372 -36.27 -15.25 4.36
N GLU A 373 -35.28 -14.58 3.70
CA GLU A 373 -34.06 -15.20 3.22
C GLU A 373 -33.22 -15.75 4.38
N GLN A 374 -33.12 -15.02 5.49
CA GLN A 374 -32.43 -15.45 6.72
C GLN A 374 -33.23 -16.48 7.54
N GLY A 375 -34.43 -16.85 7.12
CA GLY A 375 -35.27 -17.82 7.81
C GLY A 375 -35.81 -17.35 9.16
N ILE A 376 -35.89 -16.03 9.41
CA ILE A 376 -36.44 -15.40 10.61
C ILE A 376 -37.95 -15.44 10.58
N ILE A 377 -38.53 -15.21 9.40
CA ILE A 377 -39.98 -15.20 9.17
C ILE A 377 -40.33 -16.07 7.96
N ARG A 378 -41.61 -16.45 7.88
CA ARG A 378 -42.18 -17.13 6.72
C ARG A 378 -43.48 -16.41 6.30
N LYS A 379 -43.63 -16.22 4.98
CA LYS A 379 -44.88 -15.68 4.41
C LYS A 379 -45.80 -16.83 3.94
N SER A 380 -47.09 -16.65 4.13
CA SER A 380 -48.14 -17.51 3.58
C SER A 380 -49.30 -16.66 3.07
N THR A 381 -49.96 -17.10 2.01
CA THR A 381 -51.14 -16.40 1.44
C THR A 381 -52.37 -17.31 1.61
N HIS A 382 -53.42 -16.79 2.23
CA HIS A 382 -54.65 -17.55 2.41
C HIS A 382 -55.33 -17.80 1.05
N PRO A 383 -55.71 -19.05 0.74
CA PRO A 383 -56.18 -19.39 -0.61
C PRO A 383 -57.46 -18.65 -1.04
N GLU A 384 -58.38 -18.43 -0.12
CA GLU A 384 -59.68 -17.83 -0.43
C GLU A 384 -59.66 -16.30 -0.28
N THR A 385 -59.11 -15.77 0.82
CA THR A 385 -59.14 -14.31 1.10
C THR A 385 -58.05 -13.55 0.43
N LYS A 386 -57.01 -14.25 -0.11
CA LYS A 386 -55.79 -13.66 -0.71
C LYS A 386 -55.01 -12.80 0.27
N GLU A 387 -55.27 -12.84 1.55
CA GLU A 387 -54.53 -12.12 2.58
C GLU A 387 -53.17 -12.79 2.79
N THR A 388 -52.12 -11.97 2.89
CA THR A 388 -50.76 -12.44 3.22
C THR A 388 -50.56 -12.38 4.72
N TRP A 389 -50.12 -13.49 5.28
CA TRP A 389 -49.76 -13.65 6.67
C TRP A 389 -48.24 -13.84 6.78
N VAL A 390 -47.67 -13.36 7.88
CA VAL A 390 -46.28 -13.54 8.26
C VAL A 390 -46.21 -14.26 9.58
N GLU A 391 -45.39 -15.28 9.64
CA GLU A 391 -45.14 -16.11 10.81
C GLU A 391 -43.67 -15.99 11.24
N LEU A 392 -43.43 -15.87 12.56
CA LEU A 392 -42.09 -15.89 13.15
C LEU A 392 -41.64 -17.35 13.26
N THR A 393 -40.49 -17.68 12.69
CA THR A 393 -39.93 -19.05 12.74
C THR A 393 -39.21 -19.31 14.07
N GLU A 394 -38.80 -20.54 14.32
CA GLU A 394 -37.95 -20.88 15.48
C GLU A 394 -36.61 -20.13 15.47
N ASN A 395 -36.01 -19.93 14.30
CA ASN A 395 -34.78 -19.13 14.14
C ASN A 395 -35.02 -17.63 14.34
N GLY A 396 -36.25 -17.16 14.24
CA GLY A 396 -36.62 -15.77 14.45
C GLY A 396 -36.92 -15.43 15.90
N MET A 397 -37.22 -16.43 16.74
CA MET A 397 -37.51 -16.21 18.14
C MET A 397 -36.25 -15.96 18.96
N LEU A 398 -36.21 -14.85 19.69
CA LEU A 398 -35.13 -14.62 20.65
C LEU A 398 -35.34 -15.53 21.87
N PRO A 399 -34.29 -16.13 22.44
CA PRO A 399 -34.39 -16.85 23.70
C PRO A 399 -34.88 -15.89 24.82
N PHE A 400 -35.83 -16.31 25.62
CA PHE A 400 -36.38 -15.56 26.76
C PHE A 400 -35.33 -15.32 27.83
#